data_8fae6c65286a74228444fcee37b1358b
#
_entry.id   8fae6c65286a74228444fcee37b1358b
#
_cell.length_a   1.000
_cell.length_b   1.000
_cell.length_c   1.000
_cell.angle_alpha   90.00
_cell.angle_beta   90.00
_cell.angle_gamma   90.00
#
_symmetry.space_group_name_H-M   'P 1'
#
loop_
_entity.id
_entity.type
_entity.pdbx_description
1 polymer ?
#
loop_
_entity_poly.entity_id
_entity_poly.type
_entity_poly.pdbx_seq_one_letter_code
_entity_poly.pdbx_strand_id
1 'polypeptide(L)'
;MRIVLTESQLKLISEQLDTSQFKIASELVASQWYWDHIRKEESLRCKAYDDGAGNLTIGYGHTQDVKKGDVLGDGKNCKSEADDLLYQDSTEHADKLRKIFTEEWESQEIYLSITQGMFDALLSLSYNGGAGGLRRSDVLAILKTIGDDKGVYKSAAETIKTYRVSMPGHKVRREKEYERFIEGL
;
A
#
# COMPACT_ATOMS: atom_id res chain seq x y z
N MET A 1 25.79 24.91 -8.28
CA MET A 1 25.61 25.96 -7.25
C MET A 1 25.46 25.24 -5.92
N ARG A 2 26.44 25.37 -4.98
CA ARG A 2 26.29 24.80 -3.62
C ARG A 2 25.51 25.79 -2.79
N ILE A 3 24.33 25.39 -2.33
CA ILE A 3 23.56 26.15 -1.33
C ILE A 3 24.17 25.80 0.03
N VAL A 4 24.80 26.77 0.66
CA VAL A 4 25.31 26.65 2.04
C VAL A 4 24.22 27.20 2.94
N LEU A 5 23.53 26.32 3.66
CA LEU A 5 22.56 26.69 4.69
C LEU A 5 23.27 27.03 5.99
N THR A 6 22.82 28.06 6.68
CA THR A 6 23.29 28.39 8.02
C THR A 6 22.73 27.38 9.03
N GLU A 7 23.41 27.22 10.20
CA GLU A 7 22.90 26.34 11.28
C GLU A 7 21.47 26.69 11.70
N SER A 8 21.12 27.98 11.71
CA SER A 8 19.76 28.45 12.03
C SER A 8 18.75 28.03 10.98
N GLN A 9 19.13 28.01 9.70
CA GLN A 9 18.27 27.54 8.59
C GLN A 9 18.12 26.03 8.62
N LEU A 10 19.20 25.27 8.93
CA LEU A 10 19.14 23.83 9.12
C LEU A 10 18.27 23.46 10.33
N LYS A 11 18.34 24.22 11.41
CA LYS A 11 17.49 24.03 12.61
C LYS A 11 16.03 24.32 12.33
N LEU A 12 15.72 25.40 11.60
CA LEU A 12 14.35 25.73 11.16
C LEU A 12 13.76 24.64 10.23
N ILE A 13 14.57 24.10 9.32
CA ILE A 13 14.17 23.01 8.45
C ILE A 13 13.93 21.71 9.24
N SER A 14 14.79 21.41 10.22
CA SER A 14 14.62 20.23 11.09
C SER A 14 13.45 20.35 12.06
N GLU A 15 13.12 21.55 12.52
CA GLU A 15 11.97 21.81 13.40
C GLU A 15 10.63 21.83 12.64
N GLN A 16 10.65 22.12 11.32
CA GLN A 16 9.44 22.07 10.47
C GLN A 16 9.13 20.68 9.88
N LEU A 17 10.09 19.76 9.92
CA LEU A 17 9.95 18.39 9.43
C LEU A 17 10.27 17.44 10.59
N ASP A 18 9.27 16.86 11.20
CA ASP A 18 9.47 15.63 11.97
C ASP A 18 9.82 14.50 10.99
N THR A 19 11.11 14.46 10.61
CA THR A 19 11.65 13.44 9.71
C THR A 19 11.82 12.09 10.40
N SER A 20 11.61 12.01 11.71
CA SER A 20 11.77 10.77 12.50
C SER A 20 10.81 9.66 12.04
N GLN A 21 9.70 10.02 11.42
CA GLN A 21 8.70 9.08 10.90
C GLN A 21 9.01 8.57 9.48
N PHE A 22 9.93 9.22 8.76
CA PHE A 22 10.30 8.81 7.40
C PHE A 22 11.37 7.74 7.44
N LYS A 23 11.15 6.66 6.68
CA LYS A 23 12.09 5.53 6.54
C LYS A 23 12.24 5.20 5.07
N ILE A 24 13.34 4.53 4.73
CA ILE A 24 13.55 4.02 3.37
C ILE A 24 12.41 3.08 3.01
N ALA A 25 11.73 3.37 1.91
CA ALA A 25 10.50 2.70 1.51
C ALA A 25 10.66 1.17 1.33
N SER A 26 11.82 0.74 0.82
CA SER A 26 12.13 -0.68 0.62
C SER A 26 12.37 -1.47 1.92
N GLU A 27 12.60 -0.78 3.05
CA GLU A 27 12.82 -1.41 4.36
C GLU A 27 11.52 -1.57 5.17
N LEU A 28 10.43 -0.92 4.75
CA LEU A 28 9.17 -0.95 5.48
C LEU A 28 8.43 -2.28 5.31
N VAL A 29 7.69 -2.65 6.35
CA VAL A 29 6.81 -3.83 6.39
C VAL A 29 5.39 -3.42 6.75
N ALA A 30 4.41 -4.27 6.46
CA ALA A 30 3.00 -4.03 6.80
C ALA A 30 2.82 -3.81 8.30
N SER A 31 2.11 -2.76 8.70
CA SER A 31 1.75 -2.49 10.09
C SER A 31 0.45 -3.19 10.50
N GLN A 32 0.10 -3.13 11.79
CA GLN A 32 -1.18 -3.65 12.28
C GLN A 32 -2.38 -3.00 11.59
N TRP A 33 -2.32 -1.69 11.28
CA TRP A 33 -3.36 -0.99 10.53
C TRP A 33 -3.65 -1.66 9.18
N TYR A 34 -2.60 -2.04 8.44
CA TYR A 34 -2.77 -2.72 7.15
C TYR A 34 -3.54 -4.03 7.30
N TRP A 35 -3.16 -4.88 8.27
CA TRP A 35 -3.81 -6.17 8.48
C TRP A 35 -5.30 -6.03 8.84
N ASP A 36 -5.63 -5.08 9.71
CA ASP A 36 -7.00 -4.82 10.13
C ASP A 36 -7.83 -4.22 8.98
N HIS A 37 -7.21 -3.33 8.20
CA HIS A 37 -7.83 -2.72 7.04
C HIS A 37 -8.19 -3.77 5.97
N ILE A 38 -7.23 -4.62 5.55
CA ILE A 38 -7.50 -5.62 4.51
C ILE A 38 -8.56 -6.63 4.96
N ARG A 39 -8.50 -7.15 6.20
CA ARG A 39 -9.54 -8.04 6.71
C ARG A 39 -10.94 -7.42 6.66
N LYS A 40 -11.03 -6.13 6.91
CA LYS A 40 -12.30 -5.40 6.86
C LYS A 40 -12.82 -5.19 5.44
N GLU A 41 -11.92 -4.85 4.52
CA GLU A 41 -12.31 -4.52 3.13
C GLU A 41 -12.63 -5.78 2.30
N GLU A 42 -11.90 -6.88 2.50
CA GLU A 42 -12.03 -8.09 1.65
C GLU A 42 -13.10 -9.07 2.13
N SER A 43 -13.59 -8.96 3.35
CA SER A 43 -14.62 -9.85 3.92
C SER A 43 -14.29 -11.35 3.84
N LEU A 44 -14.27 -12.04 4.98
CA LEU A 44 -13.91 -13.47 5.06
C LEU A 44 -14.90 -14.38 4.31
N ARG A 45 -14.39 -15.21 3.44
CA ARG A 45 -15.14 -16.28 2.73
C ARG A 45 -14.48 -17.64 2.95
N CYS A 46 -15.11 -18.52 3.74
CA CYS A 46 -14.57 -19.85 4.02
C CYS A 46 -14.72 -20.86 2.86
N LYS A 47 -15.55 -20.56 1.87
CA LYS A 47 -15.79 -21.42 0.71
C LYS A 47 -15.41 -20.68 -0.57
N ALA A 48 -14.81 -21.39 -1.50
CA ALA A 48 -14.49 -20.85 -2.82
C ALA A 48 -15.74 -20.33 -3.53
N TYR A 49 -15.63 -19.17 -4.12
CA TYR A 49 -16.67 -18.49 -4.90
C TYR A 49 -16.08 -17.85 -6.16
N ASP A 50 -16.93 -17.58 -7.14
CA ASP A 50 -16.58 -16.80 -8.31
C ASP A 50 -16.68 -15.30 -7.97
N ASP A 51 -15.61 -14.53 -8.26
CA ASP A 51 -15.55 -13.09 -8.00
C ASP A 51 -16.33 -12.23 -9.02
N GLY A 52 -16.96 -12.88 -10.00
CA GLY A 52 -17.68 -12.22 -11.08
C GLY A 52 -16.77 -11.76 -12.24
N ALA A 53 -15.46 -11.87 -12.09
CA ALA A 53 -14.47 -11.64 -13.15
C ALA A 53 -13.91 -12.95 -13.72
N GLY A 54 -14.41 -14.08 -13.23
CA GLY A 54 -14.01 -15.42 -13.68
C GLY A 54 -12.88 -16.05 -12.85
N ASN A 55 -12.51 -15.45 -11.72
CA ASN A 55 -11.53 -16.04 -10.81
C ASN A 55 -12.23 -16.71 -9.65
N LEU A 56 -11.80 -17.94 -9.32
CA LEU A 56 -12.18 -18.58 -8.06
C LEU A 56 -11.38 -17.98 -6.93
N THR A 57 -12.08 -17.58 -5.88
CA THR A 57 -11.52 -16.80 -4.76
C THR A 57 -11.94 -17.42 -3.43
N ILE A 58 -11.07 -17.38 -2.42
CA ILE A 58 -11.34 -17.89 -1.07
C ILE A 58 -10.67 -17.02 0.00
N GLY A 59 -11.04 -17.14 1.25
CA GLY A 59 -10.42 -16.40 2.36
C GLY A 59 -10.71 -14.90 2.26
N TYR A 60 -9.68 -14.10 2.26
CA TYR A 60 -9.67 -12.64 2.10
C TYR A 60 -9.24 -12.20 0.69
N GLY A 61 -9.72 -12.89 -0.34
CA GLY A 61 -9.40 -12.54 -1.71
C GLY A 61 -8.30 -13.40 -2.36
N HIS A 62 -7.88 -14.50 -1.74
CA HIS A 62 -6.90 -15.43 -2.30
C HIS A 62 -7.44 -16.10 -3.56
N THR A 63 -6.64 -16.10 -4.65
CA THR A 63 -7.06 -16.63 -5.95
C THR A 63 -6.13 -17.72 -6.51
N GLN A 64 -4.91 -17.83 -5.96
CA GLN A 64 -3.93 -18.76 -6.50
C GLN A 64 -4.31 -20.21 -6.18
N ASP A 65 -4.34 -21.07 -7.20
CA ASP A 65 -4.61 -22.51 -7.07
C ASP A 65 -5.98 -22.86 -6.47
N VAL A 66 -6.91 -21.90 -6.33
CA VAL A 66 -8.26 -22.12 -5.79
C VAL A 66 -9.11 -22.92 -6.79
N LYS A 67 -9.75 -23.99 -6.33
CA LYS A 67 -10.63 -24.86 -7.11
C LYS A 67 -12.08 -24.73 -6.67
N LYS A 68 -12.97 -25.01 -7.59
CA LYS A 68 -14.40 -25.06 -7.27
C LYS A 68 -14.68 -26.13 -6.22
N GLY A 69 -15.28 -25.72 -5.11
CA GLY A 69 -15.60 -26.59 -4.00
C GLY A 69 -14.57 -26.57 -2.87
N ASP A 70 -13.47 -25.84 -3.01
CA ASP A 70 -12.50 -25.66 -1.91
C ASP A 70 -13.15 -24.99 -0.70
N VAL A 71 -12.74 -25.44 0.48
CA VAL A 71 -13.27 -25.00 1.78
C VAL A 71 -12.09 -24.87 2.74
N LEU A 72 -12.00 -23.71 3.40
CA LEU A 72 -11.06 -23.50 4.50
C LEU A 72 -11.66 -23.98 5.83
N GLY A 73 -10.84 -24.59 6.66
CA GLY A 73 -11.26 -25.16 7.93
C GLY A 73 -12.41 -26.12 7.76
N ASP A 74 -13.44 -25.99 8.61
CA ASP A 74 -14.68 -26.75 8.53
C ASP A 74 -15.79 -26.04 7.74
N GLY A 75 -15.45 -24.99 7.00
CA GLY A 75 -16.37 -24.12 6.26
C GLY A 75 -17.06 -23.05 7.12
N LYS A 76 -16.74 -22.99 8.42
CA LYS A 76 -17.22 -21.98 9.38
C LYS A 76 -16.06 -21.38 10.18
N ASN A 77 -15.16 -22.22 10.69
CA ASN A 77 -13.99 -21.82 11.50
C ASN A 77 -12.73 -21.75 10.63
N CYS A 78 -12.74 -20.87 9.64
CA CYS A 78 -11.69 -20.80 8.66
C CYS A 78 -10.73 -19.61 8.85
N LYS A 79 -10.91 -18.83 9.92
CA LYS A 79 -10.17 -17.57 10.09
C LYS A 79 -8.67 -17.76 10.12
N SER A 80 -8.17 -18.79 10.79
CA SER A 80 -6.73 -19.06 10.87
C SER A 80 -6.12 -19.34 9.51
N GLU A 81 -6.71 -20.28 8.75
CA GLU A 81 -6.22 -20.62 7.40
C GLU A 81 -6.36 -19.44 6.43
N ALA A 82 -7.43 -18.65 6.56
CA ALA A 82 -7.60 -17.44 5.76
C ALA A 82 -6.58 -16.35 6.12
N ASP A 83 -6.22 -16.22 7.41
CA ASP A 83 -5.16 -15.30 7.85
C ASP A 83 -3.78 -15.74 7.31
N ASP A 84 -3.51 -17.05 7.23
CA ASP A 84 -2.26 -17.58 6.66
C ASP A 84 -2.16 -17.27 5.15
N LEU A 85 -3.26 -17.45 4.40
CA LEU A 85 -3.33 -17.06 2.99
C LEU A 85 -3.20 -15.54 2.81
N LEU A 86 -3.87 -14.74 3.64
CA LEU A 86 -3.73 -13.28 3.61
C LEU A 86 -2.28 -12.85 3.86
N TYR A 87 -1.59 -13.50 4.80
CA TYR A 87 -0.20 -13.21 5.09
C TYR A 87 0.70 -13.53 3.88
N GLN A 88 0.48 -14.68 3.25
CA GLN A 88 1.22 -15.09 2.04
C GLN A 88 1.02 -14.07 0.91
N ASP A 89 -0.22 -13.76 0.55
CA ASP A 89 -0.56 -12.82 -0.53
C ASP A 89 0.00 -11.42 -0.25
N SER A 90 -0.17 -10.93 1.00
CA SER A 90 0.33 -9.61 1.38
C SER A 90 1.85 -9.53 1.35
N THR A 91 2.54 -10.60 1.72
CA THR A 91 4.02 -10.68 1.63
C THR A 91 4.45 -10.58 0.16
N GLU A 92 3.80 -11.32 -0.73
CA GLU A 92 4.09 -11.25 -2.18
C GLU A 92 3.84 -9.85 -2.74
N HIS A 93 2.75 -9.19 -2.34
CA HIS A 93 2.46 -7.81 -2.73
C HIS A 93 3.49 -6.82 -2.15
N ALA A 94 3.92 -7.00 -0.91
CA ALA A 94 4.95 -6.17 -0.29
C ALA A 94 6.31 -6.33 -0.99
N ASP A 95 6.68 -7.55 -1.37
CA ASP A 95 7.91 -7.81 -2.12
C ASP A 95 7.89 -7.16 -3.51
N LYS A 96 6.76 -7.27 -4.21
CA LYS A 96 6.56 -6.58 -5.50
C LYS A 96 6.63 -5.06 -5.34
N LEU A 97 6.07 -4.51 -4.26
CA LEU A 97 6.12 -3.08 -3.97
C LEU A 97 7.55 -2.61 -3.67
N ARG A 98 8.28 -3.34 -2.82
CA ARG A 98 9.71 -3.05 -2.53
C ARG A 98 10.55 -3.12 -3.80
N LYS A 99 10.31 -4.11 -4.65
CA LYS A 99 10.97 -4.22 -5.95
C LYS A 99 10.72 -3.00 -6.83
N ILE A 100 9.49 -2.46 -6.84
CA ILE A 100 9.20 -1.20 -7.56
C ILE A 100 10.04 -0.06 -6.99
N PHE A 101 10.15 0.08 -5.66
CA PHE A 101 10.95 1.13 -5.05
C PHE A 101 12.44 0.99 -5.43
N THR A 102 13.00 -0.20 -5.35
CA THR A 102 14.38 -0.48 -5.75
C THR A 102 14.61 -0.14 -7.23
N GLU A 103 13.73 -0.59 -8.13
CA GLU A 103 13.89 -0.37 -9.57
C GLU A 103 13.70 1.09 -9.98
N GLU A 104 12.80 1.83 -9.35
CA GLU A 104 12.43 3.18 -9.78
C GLU A 104 13.25 4.28 -9.09
N TRP A 105 13.85 4.01 -7.93
CA TRP A 105 14.62 4.99 -7.15
C TRP A 105 16.05 4.52 -6.83
N GLU A 106 16.23 3.39 -6.16
CA GLU A 106 17.53 2.95 -5.68
C GLU A 106 18.49 2.61 -6.83
N SER A 107 17.99 2.16 -7.99
CA SER A 107 18.80 1.96 -9.19
C SER A 107 19.45 3.25 -9.71
N GLN A 108 18.99 4.42 -9.24
CA GLN A 108 19.51 5.75 -9.54
C GLN A 108 20.28 6.36 -8.36
N GLU A 109 20.63 5.55 -7.34
CA GLU A 109 21.25 5.99 -6.09
C GLU A 109 20.38 6.99 -5.29
N ILE A 110 19.06 6.96 -5.50
CA ILE A 110 18.07 7.75 -4.78
C ILE A 110 17.30 6.81 -3.86
N TYR A 111 17.06 7.23 -2.63
CA TYR A 111 16.26 6.45 -1.66
C TYR A 111 14.95 7.17 -1.40
N LEU A 112 13.84 6.56 -1.81
CA LEU A 112 12.52 7.07 -1.49
C LEU A 112 12.28 6.90 0.01
N SER A 113 12.10 8.00 0.72
CA SER A 113 11.73 8.01 2.14
C SER A 113 10.25 8.31 2.30
N ILE A 114 9.53 7.44 3.00
CA ILE A 114 8.09 7.57 3.24
C ILE A 114 7.75 7.23 4.69
N THR A 115 6.56 7.64 5.14
CA THR A 115 6.04 7.23 6.44
C THR A 115 5.47 5.81 6.40
N GLN A 116 5.28 5.20 7.56
CA GLN A 116 4.59 3.90 7.68
C GLN A 116 3.18 3.97 7.08
N GLY A 117 2.47 5.08 7.29
CA GLY A 117 1.13 5.29 6.72
C GLY A 117 1.10 5.28 5.21
N MET A 118 2.09 5.92 4.57
CA MET A 118 2.23 5.89 3.11
C MET A 118 2.49 4.47 2.61
N PHE A 119 3.39 3.72 3.27
CA PHE A 119 3.66 2.34 2.89
C PHE A 119 2.42 1.45 2.98
N ASP A 120 1.69 1.51 4.09
CA ASP A 120 0.47 0.72 4.30
C ASP A 120 -0.59 1.03 3.25
N ALA A 121 -0.79 2.30 2.93
CA ALA A 121 -1.73 2.72 1.88
C ALA A 121 -1.32 2.20 0.50
N LEU A 122 -0.04 2.35 0.12
CA LEU A 122 0.48 1.85 -1.15
C LEU A 122 0.38 0.31 -1.24
N LEU A 123 0.63 -0.40 -0.13
CA LEU A 123 0.48 -1.85 -0.07
C LEU A 123 -1.00 -2.26 -0.24
N SER A 124 -1.95 -1.54 0.38
CA SER A 124 -3.38 -1.77 0.19
C SER A 124 -3.82 -1.54 -1.26
N LEU A 125 -3.32 -0.48 -1.91
CA LEU A 125 -3.56 -0.22 -3.34
C LEU A 125 -2.99 -1.35 -4.21
N SER A 126 -1.80 -1.86 -3.86
CA SER A 126 -1.17 -3.00 -4.55
C SER A 126 -1.97 -4.28 -4.39
N TYR A 127 -2.47 -4.56 -3.20
CA TYR A 127 -3.31 -5.73 -2.91
C TYR A 127 -4.60 -5.71 -3.75
N ASN A 128 -5.31 -4.59 -3.76
CA ASN A 128 -6.58 -4.44 -4.48
C ASN A 128 -6.42 -4.30 -6.00
N GLY A 129 -5.38 -3.61 -6.47
CA GLY A 129 -5.21 -3.24 -7.88
C GLY A 129 -4.08 -3.97 -8.61
N GLY A 130 -3.33 -4.81 -7.90
CA GLY A 130 -2.11 -5.44 -8.38
C GLY A 130 -0.93 -4.47 -8.43
N ALA A 131 0.28 -4.97 -8.13
CA ALA A 131 1.51 -4.18 -8.13
C ALA A 131 1.79 -3.51 -9.49
N GLY A 132 1.51 -4.19 -10.61
CA GLY A 132 1.65 -3.62 -11.94
C GLY A 132 0.67 -2.48 -12.23
N GLY A 133 -0.53 -2.52 -11.64
CA GLY A 133 -1.50 -1.43 -11.70
C GLY A 133 -1.02 -0.22 -10.91
N LEU A 134 -0.55 -0.44 -9.70
CA LEU A 134 0.02 0.61 -8.85
C LEU A 134 1.26 1.25 -9.50
N ARG A 135 2.16 0.46 -10.11
CA ARG A 135 3.36 0.97 -10.80
C ARG A 135 3.03 2.00 -11.90
N ARG A 136 1.89 1.85 -12.56
CA ARG A 136 1.40 2.75 -13.63
C ARG A 136 0.43 3.83 -13.14
N SER A 137 0.22 3.93 -11.82
CA SER A 137 -0.72 4.90 -11.25
C SER A 137 -0.13 6.31 -11.14
N ASP A 138 -1.02 7.30 -11.10
CA ASP A 138 -0.64 8.69 -10.85
C ASP A 138 0.00 8.86 -9.47
N VAL A 139 -0.37 8.03 -8.49
CA VAL A 139 0.25 8.03 -7.16
C VAL A 139 1.77 7.86 -7.28
N LEU A 140 2.23 6.79 -7.95
CA LEU A 140 3.66 6.55 -8.11
C LEU A 140 4.29 7.50 -9.13
N ALA A 141 3.57 7.93 -10.16
CA ALA A 141 4.07 8.91 -11.12
C ALA A 141 4.42 10.23 -10.42
N ILE A 142 3.58 10.72 -9.51
CA ILE A 142 3.85 11.94 -8.73
C ILE A 142 5.00 11.70 -7.74
N LEU A 143 5.02 10.57 -7.02
CA LEU A 143 6.13 10.25 -6.12
C LEU A 143 7.50 10.20 -6.83
N LYS A 144 7.55 9.93 -8.13
CA LYS A 144 8.78 9.98 -8.94
C LYS A 144 9.25 11.38 -9.30
N THR A 145 8.41 12.40 -9.18
CA THR A 145 8.77 13.78 -9.54
C THR A 145 9.63 14.51 -8.51
N ILE A 146 10.17 13.87 -7.57
CA ILE A 146 10.68 14.18 -6.25
C ILE A 146 11.57 15.40 -6.10
N GLY A 147 11.24 16.13 -5.08
CA GLY A 147 12.07 16.64 -3.99
C GLY A 147 11.41 16.27 -2.65
N ASP A 148 12.09 16.40 -1.55
CA ASP A 148 11.63 16.16 -0.18
C ASP A 148 10.52 17.15 0.25
N ASP A 149 9.63 17.50 -0.67
CA ASP A 149 8.57 18.49 -0.48
C ASP A 149 7.28 17.77 -0.06
N LYS A 150 6.77 18.12 1.14
CA LYS A 150 5.45 17.67 1.61
C LYS A 150 4.34 17.89 0.58
N GLY A 151 4.48 18.85 -0.32
CA GLY A 151 3.57 19.11 -1.42
C GLY A 151 3.45 17.94 -2.39
N VAL A 152 4.55 17.25 -2.68
CA VAL A 152 4.57 16.05 -3.55
C VAL A 152 3.75 14.92 -2.91
N TYR A 153 3.97 14.63 -1.63
CA TYR A 153 3.23 13.58 -0.93
C TYR A 153 1.73 13.90 -0.86
N LYS A 154 1.34 15.14 -0.59
CA LYS A 154 -0.06 15.57 -0.61
C LYS A 154 -0.69 15.42 -1.99
N SER A 155 0.04 15.80 -3.04
CA SER A 155 -0.43 15.66 -4.43
C SER A 155 -0.59 14.19 -4.82
N ALA A 156 0.34 13.33 -4.43
CA ALA A 156 0.23 11.88 -4.63
C ALA A 156 -0.99 11.31 -3.88
N ALA A 157 -1.20 11.72 -2.63
CA ALA A 157 -2.33 11.29 -1.82
C ALA A 157 -3.69 11.60 -2.50
N GLU A 158 -3.87 12.79 -3.05
CA GLU A 158 -5.13 13.17 -3.71
C GLU A 158 -5.50 12.20 -4.86
N THR A 159 -4.52 11.64 -5.55
CA THR A 159 -4.78 10.68 -6.64
C THR A 159 -5.27 9.32 -6.14
N ILE A 160 -5.04 9.00 -4.86
CA ILE A 160 -5.57 7.78 -4.24
C ILE A 160 -7.10 7.77 -4.31
N LYS A 161 -7.76 8.89 -4.07
CA LYS A 161 -9.23 9.02 -4.05
C LYS A 161 -9.89 8.60 -5.36
N THR A 162 -9.17 8.67 -6.46
CA THR A 162 -9.67 8.32 -7.81
C THR A 162 -9.10 7.00 -8.34
N TYR A 163 -8.18 6.37 -7.61
CA TYR A 163 -7.53 5.15 -8.07
C TYR A 163 -8.52 3.98 -8.17
N ARG A 164 -8.79 3.51 -9.41
CA ARG A 164 -9.66 2.36 -9.71
C ARG A 164 -11.02 2.40 -8.99
N VAL A 165 -11.65 3.55 -8.96
CA VAL A 165 -12.99 3.72 -8.36
C VAL A 165 -14.04 3.31 -9.39
N SER A 166 -14.41 2.02 -9.44
CA SER A 166 -15.44 1.47 -10.34
C SER A 166 -16.77 1.15 -9.63
N MET A 167 -16.75 1.01 -8.31
CA MET A 167 -17.91 0.68 -7.48
C MET A 167 -18.01 1.61 -6.26
N PRO A 168 -19.20 1.82 -5.68
CA PRO A 168 -19.38 2.71 -4.52
C PRO A 168 -18.49 2.33 -3.31
N GLY A 169 -18.31 1.04 -3.03
CA GLY A 169 -17.43 0.55 -1.95
C GLY A 169 -15.97 0.95 -2.12
N HIS A 170 -15.50 1.03 -3.36
CA HIS A 170 -14.12 1.46 -3.65
C HIS A 170 -13.86 2.89 -3.21
N LYS A 171 -14.83 3.80 -3.32
CA LYS A 171 -14.68 5.18 -2.89
C LYS A 171 -14.41 5.30 -1.39
N VAL A 172 -15.15 4.55 -0.58
CA VAL A 172 -14.96 4.52 0.89
C VAL A 172 -13.59 3.94 1.25
N ARG A 173 -13.17 2.87 0.57
CA ARG A 173 -11.84 2.28 0.74
C ARG A 173 -10.74 3.28 0.41
N ARG A 174 -10.84 3.99 -0.72
CA ARG A 174 -9.85 5.00 -1.15
C ARG A 174 -9.73 6.16 -0.15
N GLU A 175 -10.83 6.57 0.48
CA GLU A 175 -10.79 7.62 1.50
C GLU A 175 -9.97 7.18 2.74
N LYS A 176 -10.15 5.95 3.22
CA LYS A 176 -9.35 5.40 4.33
C LYS A 176 -7.87 5.28 3.97
N GLU A 177 -7.57 4.84 2.74
CA GLU A 177 -6.19 4.74 2.26
C GLU A 177 -5.55 6.13 2.09
N TYR A 178 -6.32 7.12 1.65
CA TYR A 178 -5.89 8.52 1.62
C TYR A 178 -5.59 9.05 3.03
N GLU A 179 -6.52 8.87 3.98
CA GLU A 179 -6.33 9.29 5.37
C GLU A 179 -5.07 8.65 5.98
N ARG A 180 -4.87 7.35 5.72
CA ARG A 180 -3.68 6.63 6.17
C ARG A 180 -2.40 7.15 5.52
N PHE A 181 -2.44 7.47 4.24
CA PHE A 181 -1.28 7.99 3.51
C PHE A 181 -0.82 9.35 4.04
N ILE A 182 -1.74 10.24 4.37
CA ILE A 182 -1.42 11.59 4.88
C ILE A 182 -1.09 11.62 6.37
N GLU A 183 -1.30 10.54 7.09
CA GLU A 183 -0.98 10.45 8.52
C GLU A 183 0.52 10.65 8.75
N GLY A 184 0.86 11.68 9.52
CA GLY A 184 2.25 12.05 9.81
C GLY A 184 2.92 12.99 8.77
N LEU A 185 2.15 13.59 7.83
CA LEU A 185 2.63 14.66 6.93
C LEU A 185 2.56 16.07 7.61
#